data_a89b0064977e07af9124b0f8c7cf1f04
#
_entry.id   a89b0064977e07af9124b0f8c7cf1f04
#
_cell.length_a   1.000
_cell.length_b   1.000
_cell.length_c   1.000
_cell.angle_alpha   90.00
_cell.angle_beta   90.00
_cell.angle_gamma   90.00
#
_symmetry.space_group_name_H-M   'P 1'
#
loop_
_entity.id
_entity.type
_entity.pdbx_description
1 polymer ?
#
loop_
_entity_poly.entity_id
_entity_poly.type
_entity_poly.pdbx_seq_one_letter_code
_entity_poly.pdbx_strand_id
1 'polypeptide(L)'
;MSGDDEAPPEVHHYEDRGDVPWDIQNYWSQRYDLFSKYDEGIWLTDDAWFGVTPEPVATKIADHIARASPPDRKILVDTFAGAGGNSIAFARSGHWKRVYAIEKNPAVLKCAQHNAEIYGVSDKITWFLGDCFEILKSQLKDLAPYSVIFASPPWGGPGYRGDSIFDLRTMEPYSLDTLYTEFSLFTPHVVLYLPRTSDLNQLAKVVKGDQPAPVMHYCMRGASKALCVFYGGFKLEIS
;
A
#
# COMPACT_ATOMS: atom_id res chain seq x y z
N MET A 1 26.54 -16.81 -8.59
CA MET A 1 25.23 -17.22 -9.12
C MET A 1 24.71 -18.26 -8.13
N SER A 2 23.95 -17.82 -7.15
CA SER A 2 23.38 -18.65 -6.07
C SER A 2 21.98 -19.11 -6.50
N GLY A 3 21.69 -20.40 -6.33
CA GLY A 3 20.51 -21.09 -6.86
C GLY A 3 19.20 -20.87 -6.09
N ASP A 4 18.75 -19.62 -5.96
CA ASP A 4 17.50 -19.27 -5.26
C ASP A 4 16.55 -18.41 -6.12
N ASP A 5 16.76 -18.34 -7.44
CA ASP A 5 15.95 -17.49 -8.35
C ASP A 5 14.74 -18.19 -8.98
N GLU A 6 14.33 -19.35 -8.48
CA GLU A 6 13.12 -20.01 -8.97
C GLU A 6 11.89 -19.46 -8.22
N ALA A 7 10.88 -19.04 -8.99
CA ALA A 7 9.63 -18.52 -8.42
C ALA A 7 8.98 -19.61 -7.54
N PRO A 8 8.47 -19.26 -6.33
CA PRO A 8 7.68 -20.19 -5.54
C PRO A 8 6.47 -20.70 -6.34
N PRO A 9 5.97 -21.91 -6.07
CA PRO A 9 4.89 -22.51 -6.85
C PRO A 9 3.58 -21.72 -6.89
N GLU A 10 3.33 -20.86 -5.89
CA GLU A 10 2.17 -19.97 -5.85
C GLU A 10 2.39 -18.60 -6.52
N VAL A 11 3.56 -18.39 -7.13
CA VAL A 11 3.93 -17.15 -7.82
C VAL A 11 3.86 -17.33 -9.31
N HIS A 12 3.16 -16.45 -10.02
CA HIS A 12 2.90 -16.55 -11.43
C HIS A 12 3.25 -15.27 -12.19
N HIS A 13 3.71 -15.45 -13.43
CA HIS A 13 3.70 -14.46 -14.49
C HIS A 13 2.85 -15.02 -15.63
N TYR A 14 1.62 -14.53 -15.78
CA TYR A 14 0.72 -15.01 -16.83
C TYR A 14 0.98 -14.27 -18.14
N GLU A 15 1.40 -15.01 -19.17
CA GLU A 15 1.62 -14.47 -20.51
C GLU A 15 0.35 -14.52 -21.35
N ASP A 16 -0.38 -15.63 -21.29
CA ASP A 16 -1.59 -15.87 -22.05
C ASP A 16 -2.84 -15.87 -21.19
N ARG A 17 -3.92 -15.27 -21.74
CA ARG A 17 -5.22 -15.22 -21.05
C ARG A 17 -5.80 -16.60 -20.71
N GLY A 18 -5.46 -17.62 -21.52
CA GLY A 18 -5.94 -18.98 -21.32
C GLY A 18 -5.45 -19.62 -20.04
N ASP A 19 -4.28 -19.19 -19.55
CA ASP A 19 -3.66 -19.71 -18.33
C ASP A 19 -4.15 -18.96 -17.06
N VAL A 20 -4.82 -17.82 -17.24
CA VAL A 20 -5.27 -16.97 -16.14
C VAL A 20 -6.56 -17.52 -15.53
N PRO A 21 -6.65 -17.75 -14.20
CA PRO A 21 -7.87 -18.10 -13.50
C PRO A 21 -9.01 -17.12 -13.84
N TRP A 22 -10.23 -17.64 -14.02
CA TRP A 22 -11.38 -16.88 -14.53
C TRP A 22 -11.72 -15.62 -13.72
N ASP A 23 -11.55 -15.66 -12.42
CA ASP A 23 -11.82 -14.58 -11.48
C ASP A 23 -10.75 -13.47 -11.52
N ILE A 24 -9.55 -13.79 -12.00
CA ILE A 24 -8.42 -12.84 -12.17
C ILE A 24 -8.43 -12.22 -13.57
N GLN A 25 -9.07 -12.82 -14.58
CA GLN A 25 -8.97 -12.36 -15.98
C GLN A 25 -9.29 -10.88 -16.19
N ASN A 26 -10.22 -10.33 -15.42
CA ASN A 26 -10.56 -8.90 -15.51
C ASN A 26 -9.42 -8.00 -14.98
N TYR A 27 -8.66 -8.46 -14.01
CA TYR A 27 -7.47 -7.77 -13.49
C TYR A 27 -6.30 -7.92 -14.44
N TRP A 28 -6.09 -9.12 -14.96
CA TRP A 28 -5.06 -9.39 -15.95
C TRP A 28 -5.23 -8.56 -17.23
N SER A 29 -6.47 -8.33 -17.68
CA SER A 29 -6.73 -7.45 -18.82
C SER A 29 -6.31 -5.99 -18.57
N GLN A 30 -6.15 -5.59 -17.30
CA GLN A 30 -5.67 -4.27 -16.87
C GLN A 30 -4.22 -4.33 -16.34
N ARG A 31 -3.46 -5.41 -16.60
CA ARG A 31 -2.12 -5.65 -16.03
C ARG A 31 -1.14 -4.51 -16.23
N TYR A 32 -1.21 -3.83 -17.37
CA TYR A 32 -0.35 -2.66 -17.67
C TYR A 32 -0.75 -1.40 -16.88
N ASP A 33 -1.99 -1.33 -16.39
CA ASP A 33 -2.40 -0.30 -15.45
C ASP A 33 -1.90 -0.62 -14.03
N LEU A 34 -1.74 -1.91 -13.70
CA LEU A 34 -1.23 -2.34 -12.39
C LEU A 34 0.30 -2.21 -12.33
N PHE A 35 0.97 -2.68 -13.37
CA PHE A 35 2.42 -2.58 -13.55
C PHE A 35 2.73 -2.28 -15.01
N SER A 36 3.22 -1.08 -15.31
CA SER A 36 3.54 -0.68 -16.69
C SER A 36 4.61 -1.56 -17.34
N LYS A 37 5.45 -2.20 -16.52
CA LYS A 37 6.51 -3.13 -16.89
C LYS A 37 6.08 -4.59 -16.80
N TYR A 38 4.80 -4.90 -16.95
CA TYR A 38 4.30 -6.26 -16.77
C TYR A 38 5.08 -7.29 -17.58
N ASP A 39 5.31 -7.02 -18.88
CA ASP A 39 6.01 -7.94 -19.79
C ASP A 39 7.51 -8.11 -19.49
N GLU A 40 8.07 -7.33 -18.55
CA GLU A 40 9.43 -7.55 -18.06
C GLU A 40 9.50 -8.67 -16.99
N GLY A 41 8.42 -9.41 -16.79
CA GLY A 41 8.36 -10.59 -15.91
C GLY A 41 7.85 -10.29 -14.50
N ILE A 42 6.89 -9.38 -14.32
CA ILE A 42 6.26 -9.09 -13.01
C ILE A 42 5.68 -10.36 -12.38
N TRP A 43 5.97 -10.58 -11.12
CA TRP A 43 5.47 -11.69 -10.32
C TRP A 43 4.29 -11.29 -9.47
N LEU A 44 3.25 -12.14 -9.44
CA LEU A 44 2.09 -12.01 -8.57
C LEU A 44 1.63 -13.38 -8.09
N THR A 45 1.12 -13.46 -6.87
CA THR A 45 0.25 -14.58 -6.46
C THR A 45 -1.18 -14.30 -6.93
N ASP A 46 -2.02 -15.33 -7.04
CA ASP A 46 -3.41 -15.15 -7.50
C ASP A 46 -4.19 -14.18 -6.61
N ASP A 47 -4.03 -14.25 -5.29
CA ASP A 47 -4.68 -13.35 -4.36
C ASP A 47 -4.17 -11.89 -4.47
N ALA A 48 -2.91 -11.71 -4.85
CA ALA A 48 -2.32 -10.37 -4.96
C ALA A 48 -2.97 -9.51 -6.06
N TRP A 49 -3.51 -10.13 -7.12
CA TRP A 49 -4.19 -9.41 -8.19
C TRP A 49 -5.34 -8.52 -7.71
N PHE A 50 -6.04 -8.94 -6.63
CA PHE A 50 -7.18 -8.21 -6.09
C PHE A 50 -6.78 -6.96 -5.29
N GLY A 51 -5.55 -6.93 -4.76
CA GLY A 51 -5.07 -5.91 -3.83
C GLY A 51 -4.09 -4.88 -4.42
N VAL A 52 -3.60 -5.08 -5.64
CA VAL A 52 -2.61 -4.15 -6.23
C VAL A 52 -3.24 -2.81 -6.55
N THR A 53 -2.64 -1.74 -6.03
CA THR A 53 -2.97 -0.37 -6.43
C THR A 53 -2.48 -0.10 -7.86
N PRO A 54 -3.31 0.40 -8.78
CA PRO A 54 -2.85 0.77 -10.12
C PRO A 54 -1.66 1.73 -10.08
N GLU A 55 -0.63 1.49 -10.89
CA GLU A 55 0.63 2.26 -10.87
C GLU A 55 0.44 3.77 -11.00
N PRO A 56 -0.46 4.31 -11.87
CA PRO A 56 -0.71 5.76 -11.93
C PRO A 56 -1.31 6.32 -10.63
N VAL A 57 -2.10 5.51 -9.91
CA VAL A 57 -2.67 5.89 -8.60
C VAL A 57 -1.59 5.85 -7.53
N ALA A 58 -0.81 4.77 -7.47
CA ALA A 58 0.30 4.63 -6.53
C ALA A 58 1.33 5.77 -6.68
N THR A 59 1.64 6.16 -7.92
CA THR A 59 2.53 7.29 -8.22
C THR A 59 1.97 8.62 -7.69
N LYS A 60 0.66 8.89 -7.90
CA LYS A 60 0.03 10.10 -7.35
C LYS A 60 0.01 10.11 -5.82
N ILE A 61 -0.26 8.96 -5.19
CA ILE A 61 -0.21 8.83 -3.74
C ILE A 61 1.21 9.14 -3.24
N ALA A 62 2.22 8.57 -3.88
CA ALA A 62 3.62 8.81 -3.51
C ALA A 62 3.99 10.29 -3.59
N ASP A 63 3.61 10.98 -4.67
CA ASP A 63 3.84 12.41 -4.86
C ASP A 63 3.11 13.26 -3.82
N HIS A 64 1.85 12.96 -3.51
CA HIS A 64 1.08 13.72 -2.55
C HIS A 64 1.63 13.55 -1.14
N ILE A 65 1.95 12.32 -0.72
CA ILE A 65 2.55 12.07 0.60
C ILE A 65 3.91 12.77 0.69
N ALA A 66 4.74 12.69 -0.35
CA ALA A 66 6.04 13.34 -0.38
C ALA A 66 5.96 14.86 -0.18
N ARG A 67 5.03 15.53 -0.89
CA ARG A 67 4.85 16.98 -0.80
C ARG A 67 4.20 17.43 0.51
N ALA A 68 3.25 16.64 1.02
CA ALA A 68 2.49 16.97 2.22
C ALA A 68 3.25 16.67 3.52
N SER A 69 4.25 15.81 3.48
CA SER A 69 4.99 15.36 4.66
C SER A 69 5.85 16.47 5.25
N PRO A 70 5.97 16.54 6.58
CA PRO A 70 6.93 17.45 7.21
C PRO A 70 8.36 17.19 6.71
N PRO A 71 9.19 18.23 6.54
CA PRO A 71 10.49 18.12 5.89
C PRO A 71 11.51 17.26 6.65
N ASP A 72 11.31 17.06 7.94
CA ASP A 72 12.12 16.20 8.80
C ASP A 72 11.74 14.70 8.70
N ARG A 73 10.63 14.38 8.04
CA ARG A 73 10.17 13.00 7.80
C ARG A 73 10.79 12.50 6.50
N LYS A 74 11.84 11.71 6.61
CA LYS A 74 12.60 11.17 5.44
C LYS A 74 12.50 9.67 5.27
N ILE A 75 11.73 9.01 6.12
CA ILE A 75 11.51 7.56 6.11
C ILE A 75 10.03 7.30 5.83
N LEU A 76 9.75 6.41 4.90
CA LEU A 76 8.40 5.89 4.69
C LEU A 76 8.35 4.42 5.11
N VAL A 77 7.32 4.06 5.86
CA VAL A 77 7.03 2.67 6.21
C VAL A 77 5.72 2.26 5.55
N ASP A 78 5.80 1.35 4.58
CA ASP A 78 4.66 0.69 3.94
C ASP A 78 4.35 -0.58 4.74
N THR A 79 3.26 -0.56 5.49
CA THR A 79 2.94 -1.61 6.47
C THR A 79 2.19 -2.80 5.90
N PHE A 80 1.72 -2.70 4.64
CA PHE A 80 1.06 -3.77 3.89
C PHE A 80 1.55 -3.71 2.45
N ALA A 81 2.79 -4.15 2.25
CA ALA A 81 3.49 -3.95 0.98
C ALA A 81 2.87 -4.70 -0.20
N GLY A 82 2.20 -5.84 0.06
CA GLY A 82 1.65 -6.66 -1.01
C GLY A 82 2.72 -7.03 -2.04
N ALA A 83 2.38 -7.05 -3.32
CA ALA A 83 3.32 -7.32 -4.41
C ALA A 83 4.25 -6.13 -4.76
N GLY A 84 4.31 -5.10 -3.89
CA GLY A 84 5.28 -4.01 -3.98
C GLY A 84 4.82 -2.76 -4.72
N GLY A 85 3.59 -2.70 -5.26
CA GLY A 85 3.15 -1.59 -6.11
C GLY A 85 3.32 -0.21 -5.49
N ASN A 86 2.86 -0.01 -4.26
CA ASN A 86 3.00 1.25 -3.53
C ASN A 86 4.46 1.48 -3.08
N SER A 87 5.13 0.47 -2.52
CA SER A 87 6.53 0.55 -2.08
C SER A 87 7.47 0.97 -3.21
N ILE A 88 7.27 0.42 -4.42
CA ILE A 88 8.00 0.79 -5.64
C ILE A 88 7.73 2.25 -6.01
N ALA A 89 6.47 2.69 -5.99
CA ALA A 89 6.11 4.08 -6.28
C ALA A 89 6.77 5.05 -5.29
N PHE A 90 6.77 4.75 -4.00
CA PHE A 90 7.47 5.54 -2.97
C PHE A 90 8.98 5.61 -3.23
N ALA A 91 9.61 4.49 -3.54
CA ALA A 91 11.05 4.43 -3.83
C ALA A 91 11.42 5.23 -5.10
N ARG A 92 10.57 5.19 -6.13
CA ARG A 92 10.74 5.95 -7.38
C ARG A 92 10.53 7.45 -7.21
N SER A 93 9.74 7.91 -6.25
CA SER A 93 9.51 9.34 -6.00
C SER A 93 10.78 10.11 -5.69
N GLY A 94 11.83 9.43 -5.22
CA GLY A 94 13.13 10.04 -4.87
C GLY A 94 13.10 10.94 -3.62
N HIS A 95 11.94 11.05 -2.95
CA HIS A 95 11.78 11.90 -1.76
C HIS A 95 12.34 11.25 -0.49
N TRP A 96 12.16 9.93 -0.37
CA TRP A 96 12.47 9.17 0.84
C TRP A 96 13.93 8.72 0.86
N LYS A 97 14.60 8.92 2.00
CA LYS A 97 15.94 8.39 2.21
C LYS A 97 15.93 6.85 2.19
N ARG A 98 14.86 6.26 2.71
CA ARG A 98 14.63 4.81 2.72
C ARG A 98 13.12 4.54 2.78
N VAL A 99 12.68 3.51 2.06
CA VAL A 99 11.37 2.89 2.20
C VAL A 99 11.56 1.58 2.97
N TYR A 100 10.78 1.39 4.02
CA TYR A 100 10.69 0.14 4.77
C TYR A 100 9.35 -0.49 4.44
N ALA A 101 9.36 -1.71 3.94
CA ALA A 101 8.18 -2.39 3.41
C ALA A 101 7.97 -3.70 4.17
N ILE A 102 6.76 -3.89 4.70
CA ILE A 102 6.41 -5.03 5.54
C ILE A 102 5.32 -5.84 4.84
N GLU A 103 5.56 -7.14 4.70
CA GLU A 103 4.60 -8.08 4.16
C GLU A 103 4.59 -9.35 5.00
N LYS A 104 3.39 -9.88 5.28
CA LYS A 104 3.22 -11.06 6.13
C LYS A 104 3.34 -12.38 5.38
N ASN A 105 2.98 -12.37 4.09
CA ASN A 105 3.03 -13.57 3.25
C ASN A 105 4.41 -13.67 2.56
N PRO A 106 5.18 -14.75 2.77
CA PRO A 106 6.51 -14.90 2.18
C PRO A 106 6.52 -14.96 0.66
N ALA A 107 5.51 -15.56 0.02
CA ALA A 107 5.42 -15.63 -1.43
C ALA A 107 5.12 -14.25 -2.03
N VAL A 108 4.20 -13.49 -1.42
CA VAL A 108 3.88 -12.10 -1.83
C VAL A 108 5.08 -11.19 -1.62
N LEU A 109 5.83 -11.35 -0.53
CA LEU A 109 7.07 -10.62 -0.28
C LEU A 109 8.11 -10.89 -1.37
N LYS A 110 8.27 -12.14 -1.81
CA LYS A 110 9.16 -12.48 -2.93
C LYS A 110 8.73 -11.81 -4.23
N CYS A 111 7.41 -11.76 -4.51
CA CYS A 111 6.88 -10.98 -5.63
C CYS A 111 7.33 -9.51 -5.54
N ALA A 112 7.15 -8.89 -4.37
CA ALA A 112 7.49 -7.49 -4.16
C ALA A 112 8.98 -7.20 -4.37
N GLN A 113 9.85 -8.06 -3.87
CA GLN A 113 11.30 -7.96 -4.03
C GLN A 113 11.71 -8.06 -5.51
N HIS A 114 11.23 -9.10 -6.21
CA HIS A 114 11.46 -9.30 -7.63
C HIS A 114 10.95 -8.13 -8.48
N ASN A 115 9.72 -7.67 -8.21
CA ASN A 115 9.14 -6.54 -8.93
C ASN A 115 9.94 -5.25 -8.71
N ALA A 116 10.47 -5.03 -7.51
CA ALA A 116 11.32 -3.88 -7.22
C ALA A 116 12.66 -3.91 -7.99
N GLU A 117 13.20 -5.09 -8.29
CA GLU A 117 14.37 -5.26 -9.16
C GLU A 117 14.07 -4.85 -10.58
N ILE A 118 12.92 -5.29 -11.15
CA ILE A 118 12.45 -4.90 -12.49
C ILE A 118 12.32 -3.38 -12.61
N TYR A 119 11.84 -2.73 -11.55
CA TYR A 119 11.74 -1.26 -11.51
C TYR A 119 13.04 -0.54 -11.15
N GLY A 120 14.12 -1.26 -10.83
CA GLY A 120 15.45 -0.71 -10.52
C GLY A 120 15.48 0.11 -9.23
N VAL A 121 14.71 -0.30 -8.21
CA VAL A 121 14.61 0.40 -6.92
C VAL A 121 14.84 -0.49 -5.71
N SER A 122 15.27 -1.73 -5.89
CA SER A 122 15.49 -2.68 -4.81
C SER A 122 16.50 -2.17 -3.76
N ASP A 123 17.50 -1.40 -4.18
CA ASP A 123 18.49 -0.77 -3.31
C ASP A 123 17.91 0.32 -2.39
N LYS A 124 16.72 0.84 -2.68
CA LYS A 124 16.03 1.90 -1.92
C LYS A 124 15.01 1.37 -0.91
N ILE A 125 14.70 0.07 -0.98
CA ILE A 125 13.69 -0.55 -0.14
C ILE A 125 14.34 -1.56 0.80
N THR A 126 13.92 -1.55 2.06
CA THR A 126 14.27 -2.59 3.03
C THR A 126 13.02 -3.38 3.37
N TRP A 127 13.07 -4.68 3.13
CA TRP A 127 11.93 -5.58 3.24
C TRP A 127 11.92 -6.33 4.56
N PHE A 128 10.72 -6.51 5.13
CA PHE A 128 10.48 -7.27 6.34
C PHE A 128 9.37 -8.29 6.13
N LEU A 129 9.64 -9.54 6.50
CA LEU A 129 8.64 -10.59 6.55
C LEU A 129 8.06 -10.66 7.96
N GLY A 130 6.76 -10.43 8.12
CA GLY A 130 6.08 -10.59 9.41
C GLY A 130 4.90 -9.67 9.61
N ASP A 131 4.40 -9.66 10.84
CA ASP A 131 3.31 -8.77 11.26
C ASP A 131 3.82 -7.33 11.41
N CYS A 132 3.08 -6.37 10.84
CA CYS A 132 3.51 -4.97 10.81
C CYS A 132 3.60 -4.36 12.22
N PHE A 133 2.70 -4.68 13.13
CA PHE A 133 2.71 -4.12 14.48
C PHE A 133 3.91 -4.64 15.30
N GLU A 134 4.24 -5.93 15.14
CA GLU A 134 5.41 -6.53 15.79
C GLU A 134 6.71 -5.92 15.27
N ILE A 135 6.83 -5.73 13.95
CA ILE A 135 8.02 -5.15 13.33
C ILE A 135 8.19 -3.68 13.72
N LEU A 136 7.09 -2.90 13.73
CA LEU A 136 7.13 -1.51 14.18
C LEU A 136 7.61 -1.39 15.63
N LYS A 137 7.11 -2.24 16.53
CA LYS A 137 7.45 -2.23 17.97
C LYS A 137 8.88 -2.71 18.26
N SER A 138 9.41 -3.59 17.44
CA SER A 138 10.71 -4.23 17.68
C SER A 138 11.83 -3.65 16.82
N GLN A 139 11.75 -3.85 15.50
CA GLN A 139 12.87 -3.59 14.58
C GLN A 139 12.92 -2.13 14.10
N LEU A 140 11.78 -1.44 14.02
CA LEU A 140 11.69 -0.08 13.49
C LEU A 140 11.46 1.00 14.55
N LYS A 141 11.35 0.65 15.83
CA LYS A 141 10.99 1.58 16.93
C LYS A 141 11.82 2.86 16.95
N ASP A 142 13.12 2.77 16.67
CA ASP A 142 14.03 3.91 16.73
C ASP A 142 13.89 4.85 15.50
N LEU A 143 13.18 4.42 14.48
CA LEU A 143 12.89 5.22 13.26
C LEU A 143 11.61 6.04 13.38
N ALA A 144 10.79 5.80 14.39
CA ALA A 144 9.51 6.46 14.62
C ALA A 144 9.55 7.99 14.47
N PRO A 145 10.56 8.72 15.05
CA PRO A 145 10.61 10.17 14.95
C PRO A 145 10.81 10.72 13.53
N TYR A 146 11.27 9.89 12.60
CA TYR A 146 11.61 10.28 11.23
C TYR A 146 10.66 9.71 10.19
N SER A 147 9.63 8.97 10.64
CA SER A 147 8.81 8.15 9.77
C SER A 147 7.44 8.75 9.46
N VAL A 148 6.97 8.41 8.27
CA VAL A 148 5.56 8.43 7.86
C VAL A 148 5.13 6.99 7.64
N ILE A 149 3.96 6.60 8.16
CA ILE A 149 3.33 5.32 7.82
C ILE A 149 2.38 5.53 6.64
N PHE A 150 2.49 4.63 5.66
CA PHE A 150 1.45 4.33 4.69
C PHE A 150 0.91 2.91 4.94
N ALA A 151 -0.40 2.77 4.92
CA ALA A 151 -1.05 1.48 5.10
C ALA A 151 -2.18 1.29 4.08
N SER A 152 -2.06 0.21 3.29
CA SER A 152 -3.10 -0.30 2.41
C SER A 152 -3.57 -1.68 2.91
N PRO A 153 -4.28 -1.73 4.05
CA PRO A 153 -4.67 -2.99 4.67
C PRO A 153 -5.68 -3.75 3.80
N PRO A 154 -5.84 -5.06 3.98
CA PRO A 154 -6.98 -5.78 3.44
C PRO A 154 -8.31 -5.20 3.95
N TRP A 155 -9.35 -5.21 3.10
CA TRP A 155 -10.66 -4.62 3.44
C TRP A 155 -11.75 -5.69 3.69
N GLY A 156 -11.36 -6.96 3.91
CA GLY A 156 -12.31 -8.07 4.10
C GLY A 156 -12.78 -8.72 2.79
N GLY A 157 -12.03 -8.54 1.70
CA GLY A 157 -12.32 -9.14 0.39
C GLY A 157 -13.31 -8.29 -0.46
N PRO A 158 -13.76 -8.79 -1.62
CA PRO A 158 -14.52 -8.02 -2.62
C PRO A 158 -15.93 -7.61 -2.18
N GLY A 159 -16.43 -8.11 -1.05
CA GLY A 159 -17.78 -7.82 -0.51
C GLY A 159 -18.06 -6.34 -0.28
N TYR A 160 -17.05 -5.52 0.03
CA TYR A 160 -17.19 -4.07 0.25
C TYR A 160 -17.76 -3.31 -0.96
N ARG A 161 -17.72 -3.90 -2.16
CA ARG A 161 -18.16 -3.25 -3.40
C ARG A 161 -19.67 -3.03 -3.48
N GLY A 162 -20.44 -3.78 -2.70
CA GLY A 162 -21.90 -3.68 -2.64
C GLY A 162 -22.41 -2.57 -1.72
N ASP A 163 -21.57 -2.04 -0.84
CA ASP A 163 -21.96 -1.09 0.17
C ASP A 163 -21.93 0.34 -0.39
N SER A 164 -23.02 1.07 -0.22
CA SER A 164 -23.09 2.51 -0.52
C SER A 164 -22.22 3.32 0.44
N ILE A 165 -22.13 2.90 1.70
CA ILE A 165 -21.23 3.41 2.73
C ILE A 165 -20.60 2.20 3.43
N PHE A 166 -19.27 2.10 3.41
CA PHE A 166 -18.53 1.00 3.99
C PHE A 166 -18.19 1.30 5.47
N ASP A 167 -18.63 0.41 6.37
CA ASP A 167 -18.34 0.50 7.79
C ASP A 167 -16.91 0.04 8.09
N LEU A 168 -16.02 0.97 8.34
CA LEU A 168 -14.59 0.71 8.59
C LEU A 168 -14.29 -0.06 9.88
N ARG A 169 -15.29 -0.20 10.78
CA ARG A 169 -15.16 -1.01 12.00
C ARG A 169 -15.26 -2.50 11.70
N THR A 170 -15.85 -2.85 10.54
CA THR A 170 -16.01 -4.24 10.08
C THR A 170 -14.86 -4.72 9.21
N MET A 171 -13.82 -3.90 9.00
CA MET A 171 -12.64 -4.31 8.25
C MET A 171 -11.94 -5.50 8.92
N GLU A 172 -11.51 -6.45 8.11
CA GLU A 172 -10.72 -7.60 8.54
C GLU A 172 -9.38 -7.63 7.81
N PRO A 173 -8.30 -8.03 8.50
CA PRO A 173 -8.24 -8.51 9.89
C PRO A 173 -8.18 -7.38 10.94
N TYR A 174 -8.14 -6.12 10.54
CA TYR A 174 -8.00 -4.99 11.47
C TYR A 174 -9.03 -3.91 11.20
N SER A 175 -9.75 -3.48 12.24
CA SER A 175 -10.66 -2.33 12.16
C SER A 175 -9.89 -1.01 12.02
N LEU A 176 -10.58 0.06 11.59
CA LEU A 176 -10.01 1.41 11.55
C LEU A 176 -9.44 1.83 12.91
N ASP A 177 -10.17 1.57 14.01
CA ASP A 177 -9.73 1.94 15.36
C ASP A 177 -8.43 1.26 15.75
N THR A 178 -8.29 -0.03 15.41
CA THR A 178 -7.05 -0.80 15.65
C THR A 178 -5.89 -0.23 14.85
N LEU A 179 -6.08 -0.03 13.54
CA LEU A 179 -5.03 0.50 12.66
C LEU A 179 -4.56 1.88 13.13
N TYR A 180 -5.51 2.80 13.37
CA TYR A 180 -5.17 4.15 13.81
C TYR A 180 -4.45 4.14 15.16
N THR A 181 -4.95 3.37 16.15
CA THR A 181 -4.35 3.31 17.49
C THR A 181 -2.93 2.78 17.42
N GLU A 182 -2.71 1.62 16.81
CA GLU A 182 -1.40 0.98 16.75
C GLU A 182 -0.38 1.81 15.97
N PHE A 183 -0.78 2.39 14.84
CA PHE A 183 0.15 3.22 14.04
C PHE A 183 0.45 4.56 14.71
N SER A 184 -0.52 5.16 15.41
CA SER A 184 -0.31 6.43 16.13
C SER A 184 0.61 6.27 17.34
N LEU A 185 0.75 5.06 17.89
CA LEU A 185 1.77 4.77 18.91
C LEU A 185 3.19 4.82 18.34
N PHE A 186 3.35 4.55 17.05
CA PHE A 186 4.65 4.60 16.40
C PHE A 186 4.95 6.03 15.89
N THR A 187 4.05 6.62 15.10
CA THR A 187 4.21 7.99 14.58
C THR A 187 2.85 8.68 14.45
N PRO A 188 2.76 10.01 14.67
CA PRO A 188 1.52 10.73 14.41
C PRO A 188 1.19 10.85 12.91
N HIS A 189 2.16 10.60 12.01
CA HIS A 189 2.01 10.80 10.58
C HIS A 189 1.60 9.50 9.89
N VAL A 190 0.29 9.30 9.75
CA VAL A 190 -0.30 8.06 9.22
C VAL A 190 -1.18 8.37 8.01
N VAL A 191 -0.98 7.64 6.92
CA VAL A 191 -1.84 7.68 5.73
C VAL A 191 -2.45 6.29 5.55
N LEU A 192 -3.79 6.22 5.54
CA LEU A 192 -4.52 4.97 5.27
C LEU A 192 -5.16 5.04 3.89
N TYR A 193 -4.90 4.03 3.07
CA TYR A 193 -5.54 3.79 1.78
C TYR A 193 -6.73 2.86 1.97
N LEU A 194 -7.94 3.36 1.68
CA LEU A 194 -9.20 2.76 2.09
C LEU A 194 -10.20 2.70 0.92
N PRO A 195 -11.28 1.89 1.03
CA PRO A 195 -12.34 1.84 0.05
C PRO A 195 -12.91 3.21 -0.28
N ARG A 196 -13.26 3.44 -1.55
CA ARG A 196 -13.89 4.71 -2.01
C ARG A 196 -15.20 5.05 -1.31
N THR A 197 -15.88 4.05 -0.76
CA THR A 197 -17.17 4.19 -0.05
C THR A 197 -17.03 4.26 1.46
N SER A 198 -15.81 4.41 2.00
CA SER A 198 -15.56 4.52 3.43
C SER A 198 -16.41 5.59 4.11
N ASP A 199 -16.91 5.29 5.30
CA ASP A 199 -17.65 6.26 6.12
C ASP A 199 -16.71 7.37 6.62
N LEU A 200 -16.85 8.57 6.05
CA LEU A 200 -16.03 9.74 6.39
C LEU A 200 -16.23 10.20 7.83
N ASN A 201 -17.41 9.94 8.44
CA ASN A 201 -17.63 10.27 9.84
C ASN A 201 -16.79 9.39 10.77
N GLN A 202 -16.55 8.13 10.40
CA GLN A 202 -15.68 7.25 11.17
C GLN A 202 -14.22 7.71 11.07
N LEU A 203 -13.77 8.14 9.89
CA LEU A 203 -12.42 8.69 9.69
C LEU A 203 -12.17 9.93 10.55
N ALA A 204 -13.17 10.81 10.67
CA ALA A 204 -13.06 11.99 11.51
C ALA A 204 -13.10 11.69 13.01
N LYS A 205 -13.91 10.69 13.42
CA LYS A 205 -14.12 10.35 14.84
C LYS A 205 -12.98 9.59 15.49
N VAL A 206 -12.17 8.87 14.71
CA VAL A 206 -11.04 8.08 15.25
C VAL A 206 -9.96 8.97 15.85
N VAL A 207 -9.86 10.22 15.38
CA VAL A 207 -8.91 11.21 15.88
C VAL A 207 -9.43 11.83 17.16
N LYS A 208 -8.58 11.94 18.18
CA LYS A 208 -8.95 12.63 19.43
C LYS A 208 -8.79 14.15 19.26
N GLY A 209 -9.84 14.90 19.64
CA GLY A 209 -9.88 16.37 19.56
C GLY A 209 -10.21 16.90 18.15
N ASP A 210 -10.07 18.21 17.94
CA ASP A 210 -10.42 18.90 16.69
C ASP A 210 -9.33 18.83 15.61
N GLN A 211 -8.55 17.76 15.59
CA GLN A 211 -7.52 17.60 14.57
C GLN A 211 -8.17 17.23 13.23
N PRO A 212 -7.79 17.91 12.13
CA PRO A 212 -8.33 17.57 10.82
C PRO A 212 -7.82 16.19 10.35
N ALA A 213 -8.70 15.43 9.71
CA ALA A 213 -8.37 14.21 8.99
C ALA A 213 -8.69 14.40 7.50
N PRO A 214 -7.86 15.14 6.74
CA PRO A 214 -8.13 15.43 5.35
C PRO A 214 -8.13 14.14 4.53
N VAL A 215 -9.06 14.09 3.55
CA VAL A 215 -9.27 12.93 2.69
C VAL A 215 -9.05 13.32 1.24
N MET A 216 -8.29 12.52 0.51
CA MET A 216 -8.10 12.65 -0.93
C MET A 216 -8.67 11.45 -1.67
N HIS A 217 -9.54 11.70 -2.65
CA HIS A 217 -10.03 10.67 -3.57
C HIS A 217 -9.10 10.51 -4.75
N TYR A 218 -8.76 9.26 -5.07
CA TYR A 218 -7.95 8.91 -6.22
C TYR A 218 -8.81 8.30 -7.31
N CYS A 219 -8.79 8.95 -8.45
CA CYS A 219 -9.55 8.52 -9.64
C CYS A 219 -8.58 8.15 -10.77
N MET A 220 -9.00 7.17 -11.57
CA MET A 220 -8.33 6.79 -12.81
C MET A 220 -9.37 6.68 -13.93
N ARG A 221 -9.15 7.38 -15.05
CA ARG A 221 -10.08 7.42 -16.20
C ARG A 221 -11.52 7.77 -15.80
N GLY A 222 -11.68 8.74 -14.88
CA GLY A 222 -13.00 9.19 -14.39
C GLY A 222 -13.65 8.27 -13.35
N ALA A 223 -13.08 7.10 -13.05
CA ALA A 223 -13.60 6.19 -12.03
C ALA A 223 -12.85 6.34 -10.71
N SER A 224 -13.59 6.53 -9.61
CA SER A 224 -13.01 6.52 -8.27
C SER A 224 -12.46 5.12 -7.94
N LYS A 225 -11.21 5.05 -7.50
CA LYS A 225 -10.53 3.80 -7.12
C LYS A 225 -10.52 3.59 -5.62
N ALA A 226 -10.08 4.60 -4.88
CA ALA A 226 -9.97 4.56 -3.43
C ALA A 226 -9.84 5.97 -2.87
N LEU A 227 -9.73 6.07 -1.55
CA LEU A 227 -9.36 7.31 -0.88
C LEU A 227 -8.15 7.09 0.04
N CYS A 228 -7.42 8.18 0.31
CA CYS A 228 -6.46 8.25 1.40
C CYS A 228 -6.94 9.23 2.44
N VAL A 229 -6.89 8.85 3.70
CA VAL A 229 -7.03 9.76 4.84
C VAL A 229 -5.63 10.03 5.42
N PHE A 230 -5.38 11.29 5.77
CA PHE A 230 -4.09 11.76 6.27
C PHE A 230 -4.23 12.18 7.73
N TYR A 231 -3.58 11.48 8.63
CA TYR A 231 -3.56 11.80 10.06
C TYR A 231 -2.20 12.38 10.46
N GLY A 232 -2.22 13.45 11.25
CA GLY A 232 -1.03 14.16 11.70
C GLY A 232 -0.75 15.45 10.91
N GLY A 233 0.46 15.96 11.01
CA GLY A 233 0.83 17.30 10.52
C GLY A 233 1.09 17.42 9.02
N PHE A 234 0.35 16.72 8.17
CA PHE A 234 0.46 16.86 6.71
C PHE A 234 -0.08 18.21 6.22
N LYS A 235 0.64 18.83 5.29
CA LYS A 235 0.24 20.07 4.63
C LYS A 235 -0.25 19.75 3.21
N LEU A 236 -1.51 19.37 3.09
CA LEU A 236 -2.13 19.10 1.79
C LEU A 236 -2.48 20.43 1.12
N GLU A 237 -2.00 20.62 -0.11
CA GLU A 237 -2.48 21.67 -1.00
C GLU A 237 -3.82 21.23 -1.58
N ILE A 238 -4.90 21.91 -1.19
CA ILE A 238 -6.23 21.71 -1.78
C ILE A 238 -6.24 22.55 -3.07
N SER A 239 -6.09 21.88 -4.21
CA SER A 239 -6.23 22.49 -5.53
C SER A 239 -7.69 22.53 -5.97
#